data_478366747e57453f4f6fc763b8d20726
#
_entry.id   478366747e57453f4f6fc763b8d20726
#
_cell.length_a   1.000
_cell.length_b   1.000
_cell.length_c   1.000
_cell.angle_alpha   90.00
_cell.angle_beta   90.00
_cell.angle_gamma   90.00
#
_symmetry.space_group_name_H-M   'P 1'
#
loop_
_entity.id
_entity.type
_entity.pdbx_description
1 polymer ?
#
loop_
_entity_poly.entity_id
_entity_poly.type
_entity_poly.pdbx_seq_one_letter_code
_entity_poly.pdbx_strand_id
1 'polypeptide(L)'
;KNNCQKSFSLEKIIFNHLGKYKSSLDEYQKDTLAKNPLRLLDSKNDNIKELLLNVPTLYETLSDASKSRFDILLKKLDDLEIHYLLDNSIVRGLDYYNDTVFEWRHQSLGSQNAICAGGRYDELVNSIGGDDVPAVGFAMGEERIIEILKLTDNLKI
;
A
#
# COMPACT_ATOMS: atom_id res chain seq x y z
N LYS A 1 -17.42 1.68 -8.57
CA LYS A 1 -17.21 0.77 -9.75
C LYS A 1 -15.92 1.04 -10.52
N ASN A 2 -15.35 2.27 -10.51
CA ASN A 2 -14.21 2.61 -11.37
C ASN A 2 -12.81 2.32 -10.75
N ASN A 3 -12.65 2.26 -9.44
CA ASN A 3 -11.35 2.00 -8.82
C ASN A 3 -11.03 0.50 -8.73
N CYS A 4 -12.01 -0.35 -8.49
CA CYS A 4 -11.86 -1.80 -8.55
C CYS A 4 -11.39 -2.28 -9.94
N GLN A 5 -11.88 -1.64 -11.02
CA GLN A 5 -11.45 -1.95 -12.39
C GLN A 5 -9.97 -1.62 -12.68
N LYS A 6 -9.31 -0.76 -11.90
CA LYS A 6 -7.94 -0.30 -12.17
C LYS A 6 -6.89 -0.98 -11.34
N SER A 7 -7.16 -1.35 -10.10
CA SER A 7 -6.37 -2.33 -9.36
C SER A 7 -6.27 -3.62 -10.19
N PHE A 8 -7.40 -4.06 -10.74
CA PHE A 8 -7.46 -5.20 -11.66
C PHE A 8 -6.63 -5.01 -12.95
N SER A 9 -6.46 -3.77 -13.40
CA SER A 9 -5.59 -3.44 -14.54
C SER A 9 -4.11 -3.60 -14.19
N LEU A 10 -3.66 -3.08 -13.05
CA LEU A 10 -2.26 -3.20 -12.63
C LEU A 10 -1.89 -4.64 -12.27
N GLU A 11 -2.76 -5.37 -11.57
CA GLU A 11 -2.60 -6.80 -11.31
C GLU A 11 -2.37 -7.58 -12.61
N LYS A 12 -3.19 -7.31 -13.61
CA LYS A 12 -3.08 -7.96 -14.92
C LYS A 12 -1.79 -7.59 -15.65
N ILE A 13 -1.36 -6.34 -15.53
CA ILE A 13 -0.09 -5.87 -16.10
C ILE A 13 1.08 -6.60 -15.44
N ILE A 14 1.13 -6.63 -14.10
CA ILE A 14 2.17 -7.33 -13.33
C ILE A 14 2.16 -8.82 -13.65
N PHE A 15 0.99 -9.45 -13.65
CA PHE A 15 0.84 -10.87 -13.98
C PHE A 15 1.40 -11.19 -15.37
N ASN A 16 1.03 -10.41 -16.37
CA ASN A 16 1.49 -10.62 -17.74
C ASN A 16 2.98 -10.32 -17.91
N HIS A 17 3.49 -9.29 -17.19
CA HIS A 17 4.89 -8.90 -17.27
C HIS A 17 5.78 -9.97 -16.63
N LEU A 18 5.55 -10.32 -15.36
CA LEU A 18 6.33 -11.31 -14.62
C LEU A 18 6.10 -12.74 -15.15
N GLY A 19 4.95 -12.98 -15.75
CA GLY A 19 4.66 -14.25 -16.43
C GLY A 19 5.65 -14.62 -17.53
N LYS A 20 6.30 -13.64 -18.15
CA LYS A 20 7.37 -13.83 -19.15
C LYS A 20 8.68 -14.35 -18.52
N TYR A 21 8.86 -14.13 -17.23
CA TYR A 21 10.07 -14.45 -16.47
C TYR A 21 9.84 -15.59 -15.46
N LYS A 22 8.84 -16.46 -15.70
CA LYS A 22 8.47 -17.57 -14.79
C LYS A 22 9.65 -18.48 -14.41
N SER A 23 10.62 -18.66 -15.30
CA SER A 23 11.82 -19.48 -15.04
C SER A 23 12.78 -18.83 -14.03
N SER A 24 12.72 -17.50 -13.86
CA SER A 24 13.54 -16.74 -12.91
C SER A 24 12.85 -16.54 -11.55
N LEU A 25 11.60 -16.99 -11.41
CA LEU A 25 10.82 -16.90 -10.18
C LEU A 25 10.94 -18.20 -9.38
N ASP A 26 11.11 -18.06 -8.05
CA ASP A 26 11.00 -19.20 -7.13
C ASP A 26 9.53 -19.64 -6.95
N GLU A 27 9.31 -20.77 -6.26
CA GLU A 27 7.97 -21.34 -6.09
C GLU A 27 7.03 -20.41 -5.28
N TYR A 28 7.57 -19.71 -4.27
CA TYR A 28 6.78 -18.75 -3.50
C TYR A 28 6.34 -17.55 -4.37
N GLN A 29 7.24 -17.03 -5.19
CA GLN A 29 6.96 -15.94 -6.12
C GLN A 29 5.95 -16.33 -7.19
N LYS A 30 6.03 -17.56 -7.72
CA LYS A 30 5.05 -18.11 -8.67
C LYS A 30 3.67 -18.22 -8.05
N ASP A 31 3.58 -18.74 -6.82
CA ASP A 31 2.32 -18.85 -6.09
C ASP A 31 1.73 -17.46 -5.78
N THR A 32 2.57 -16.53 -5.33
CA THR A 32 2.17 -15.14 -5.08
C THR A 32 1.69 -14.47 -6.36
N LEU A 33 2.40 -14.64 -7.47
CA LEU A 33 2.00 -14.12 -8.78
C LEU A 33 0.63 -14.64 -9.22
N ALA A 34 0.33 -15.90 -8.94
CA ALA A 34 -0.95 -16.50 -9.29
C ALA A 34 -2.11 -16.04 -8.40
N LYS A 35 -1.87 -15.80 -7.11
CA LYS A 35 -2.91 -15.48 -6.12
C LYS A 35 -3.14 -13.97 -5.95
N ASN A 36 -2.08 -13.20 -5.87
CA ASN A 36 -2.14 -11.74 -5.66
C ASN A 36 -0.86 -11.09 -6.21
N PRO A 37 -0.82 -10.76 -7.52
CA PRO A 37 0.34 -10.17 -8.18
C PRO A 37 0.84 -8.87 -7.53
N LEU A 38 -0.06 -8.05 -6.96
CA LEU A 38 0.30 -6.79 -6.32
C LEU A 38 1.26 -6.96 -5.14
N ARG A 39 1.20 -8.10 -4.42
CA ARG A 39 2.11 -8.37 -3.31
C ARG A 39 3.58 -8.46 -3.73
N LEU A 40 3.85 -8.69 -5.00
CA LEU A 40 5.22 -8.68 -5.51
C LEU A 40 5.83 -7.28 -5.59
N LEU A 41 5.01 -6.21 -5.58
CA LEU A 41 5.49 -4.83 -5.48
C LEU A 41 6.22 -4.56 -4.15
N ASP A 42 5.79 -5.18 -3.06
CA ASP A 42 6.44 -5.08 -1.72
C ASP A 42 7.54 -6.12 -1.52
N SER A 43 7.97 -6.80 -2.58
CA SER A 43 9.02 -7.80 -2.49
C SER A 43 10.36 -7.17 -2.12
N LYS A 44 11.05 -7.78 -1.13
CA LYS A 44 12.42 -7.40 -0.77
C LYS A 44 13.48 -8.05 -1.66
N ASN A 45 13.08 -8.94 -2.56
CA ASN A 45 13.95 -9.64 -3.49
C ASN A 45 14.38 -8.70 -4.62
N ASP A 46 15.69 -8.48 -4.76
CA ASP A 46 16.24 -7.52 -5.72
C ASP A 46 15.99 -7.92 -7.18
N ASN A 47 15.96 -9.23 -7.49
CA ASN A 47 15.58 -9.71 -8.83
C ASN A 47 14.14 -9.32 -9.19
N ILE A 48 13.19 -9.44 -8.23
CA ILE A 48 11.81 -9.01 -8.47
C ILE A 48 11.72 -7.49 -8.65
N LYS A 49 12.44 -6.72 -7.85
CA LYS A 49 12.49 -5.26 -8.01
C LYS A 49 13.00 -4.85 -9.38
N GLU A 50 14.08 -5.48 -9.85
CA GLU A 50 14.64 -5.23 -11.17
C GLU A 50 13.64 -5.57 -12.29
N LEU A 51 12.97 -6.71 -12.21
CA LEU A 51 11.93 -7.08 -13.16
C LEU A 51 10.75 -6.11 -13.19
N LEU A 52 10.43 -5.47 -12.05
CA LEU A 52 9.33 -4.53 -11.94
C LEU A 52 9.68 -3.09 -12.36
N LEU A 53 10.94 -2.75 -12.60
CA LEU A 53 11.35 -1.40 -13.01
C LEU A 53 10.63 -0.90 -14.28
N ASN A 54 10.22 -1.79 -15.17
CA ASN A 54 9.54 -1.46 -16.42
C ASN A 54 8.02 -1.62 -16.36
N VAL A 55 7.46 -1.87 -15.17
CA VAL A 55 6.01 -1.93 -14.95
C VAL A 55 5.53 -0.54 -14.54
N PRO A 56 4.42 -0.02 -15.11
CA PRO A 56 3.90 1.26 -14.70
C PRO A 56 3.55 1.27 -13.21
N THR A 57 3.77 2.39 -12.57
CA THR A 57 3.41 2.59 -11.16
C THR A 57 1.89 2.56 -10.99
N LEU A 58 1.44 2.32 -9.76
CA LEU A 58 0.01 2.38 -9.45
C LEU A 58 -0.58 3.75 -9.83
N TYR A 59 0.13 4.83 -9.52
CA TYR A 59 -0.29 6.19 -9.85
C TYR A 59 -0.51 6.38 -11.36
N GLU A 60 0.37 5.88 -12.21
CA GLU A 60 0.24 6.00 -13.67
C GLU A 60 -1.01 5.29 -14.20
N THR A 61 -1.44 4.22 -13.54
CA THR A 61 -2.64 3.45 -13.93
C THR A 61 -3.96 4.02 -13.40
N LEU A 62 -3.91 5.03 -12.51
CA LEU A 62 -5.10 5.66 -11.94
C LEU A 62 -5.90 6.46 -12.97
N SER A 63 -7.22 6.65 -12.69
CA SER A 63 -8.06 7.60 -13.43
C SER A 63 -7.68 9.04 -13.13
N ASP A 64 -8.04 9.94 -14.03
CA ASP A 64 -7.85 11.36 -13.80
C ASP A 64 -8.57 11.82 -12.52
N ALA A 65 -9.76 11.29 -12.25
CA ALA A 65 -10.50 11.56 -11.02
C ALA A 65 -9.76 11.05 -9.77
N SER A 66 -9.13 9.86 -9.83
CA SER A 66 -8.34 9.32 -8.71
C SER A 66 -7.04 10.09 -8.51
N LYS A 67 -6.37 10.45 -9.60
CA LYS A 67 -5.17 11.31 -9.57
C LYS A 67 -5.50 12.65 -8.93
N SER A 68 -6.56 13.32 -9.40
CA SER A 68 -6.99 14.61 -8.84
C SER A 68 -7.29 14.54 -7.34
N ARG A 69 -7.96 13.47 -6.86
CA ARG A 69 -8.19 13.29 -5.41
C ARG A 69 -6.88 13.10 -4.64
N PHE A 70 -5.95 12.33 -5.19
CA PHE A 70 -4.66 12.10 -4.58
C PHE A 70 -3.84 13.39 -4.51
N ASP A 71 -3.80 14.17 -5.59
CA ASP A 71 -3.10 15.46 -5.65
C ASP A 71 -3.69 16.46 -4.64
N ILE A 72 -5.01 16.49 -4.46
CA ILE A 72 -5.66 17.31 -3.43
C ILE A 72 -5.23 16.85 -2.03
N LEU A 73 -5.10 15.54 -1.78
CA LEU A 73 -4.61 15.03 -0.50
C LEU A 73 -3.17 15.48 -0.25
N LEU A 74 -2.28 15.32 -1.23
CA LEU A 74 -0.88 15.73 -1.12
C LEU A 74 -0.78 17.23 -0.81
N LYS A 75 -1.52 18.06 -1.54
CA LYS A 75 -1.59 19.50 -1.26
C LYS A 75 -2.02 19.80 0.18
N LYS A 76 -3.02 19.09 0.71
CA LYS A 76 -3.45 19.28 2.10
C LYS A 76 -2.39 18.87 3.12
N LEU A 77 -1.60 17.82 2.83
CA LEU A 77 -0.48 17.45 3.68
C LEU A 77 0.60 18.54 3.68
N ASP A 78 0.90 19.09 2.49
CA ASP A 78 1.83 20.21 2.35
C ASP A 78 1.35 21.46 3.09
N ASP A 79 0.05 21.81 2.95
CA ASP A 79 -0.57 22.96 3.66
C ASP A 79 -0.54 22.79 5.20
N LEU A 80 -0.49 21.55 5.69
CA LEU A 80 -0.39 21.20 7.11
C LEU A 80 1.05 20.97 7.57
N GLU A 81 2.04 21.15 6.69
CA GLU A 81 3.47 20.89 6.94
C GLU A 81 3.74 19.44 7.39
N ILE A 82 2.92 18.46 6.94
CA ILE A 82 3.10 17.04 7.21
C ILE A 82 4.03 16.47 6.16
N HIS A 83 5.24 16.08 6.57
CA HIS A 83 6.19 15.42 5.68
C HIS A 83 5.75 14.00 5.32
N TYR A 84 5.83 13.66 4.04
CA TYR A 84 5.49 12.34 3.52
C TYR A 84 6.47 11.89 2.43
N LEU A 85 6.49 10.59 2.20
CA LEU A 85 7.18 9.97 1.07
C LEU A 85 6.16 9.23 0.23
N LEU A 86 6.24 9.40 -1.09
CA LEU A 86 5.45 8.60 -2.02
C LEU A 86 6.15 7.26 -2.24
N ASP A 87 5.47 6.19 -1.87
CA ASP A 87 5.98 4.82 -1.97
C ASP A 87 4.99 3.97 -2.77
N ASN A 88 5.35 3.69 -4.03
CA ASN A 88 4.53 2.88 -4.93
C ASN A 88 4.55 1.38 -4.60
N SER A 89 5.37 0.95 -3.65
CA SER A 89 5.48 -0.44 -3.22
C SER A 89 4.55 -0.79 -2.06
N ILE A 90 3.91 0.19 -1.42
CA ILE A 90 2.99 -0.09 -0.31
C ILE A 90 1.79 -0.88 -0.81
N VAL A 91 1.74 -2.16 -0.43
CA VAL A 91 0.60 -3.05 -0.64
C VAL A 91 0.07 -3.49 0.71
N ARG A 92 -1.21 -3.22 0.96
CA ARG A 92 -1.86 -3.65 2.21
C ARG A 92 -2.34 -5.11 2.09
N GLY A 93 -2.24 -5.85 3.19
CA GLY A 93 -2.66 -7.24 3.26
C GLY A 93 -4.18 -7.46 3.32
N LEU A 94 -4.98 -6.40 3.22
CA LEU A 94 -6.43 -6.42 3.32
C LEU A 94 -7.04 -5.89 2.02
N ASP A 95 -7.89 -6.66 1.40
CA ASP A 95 -8.41 -6.42 0.04
C ASP A 95 -9.52 -5.37 -0.03
N TYR A 96 -9.95 -4.82 1.12
CA TYR A 96 -11.02 -3.82 1.17
C TYR A 96 -10.57 -2.38 0.87
N TYR A 97 -9.27 -2.10 0.85
CA TYR A 97 -8.78 -0.77 0.46
C TYR A 97 -8.98 -0.54 -1.04
N ASN A 98 -9.58 0.58 -1.38
CA ASN A 98 -9.93 0.91 -2.76
C ASN A 98 -9.43 2.27 -3.26
N ASP A 99 -8.70 3.01 -2.44
CA ASP A 99 -8.11 4.32 -2.78
C ASP A 99 -6.77 4.49 -2.04
N THR A 100 -6.50 5.65 -1.48
CA THR A 100 -5.25 5.95 -0.77
C THR A 100 -5.03 5.04 0.42
N VAL A 101 -3.80 4.55 0.54
CA VAL A 101 -3.30 3.84 1.73
C VAL A 101 -2.10 4.59 2.29
N PHE A 102 -1.84 4.45 3.57
CA PHE A 102 -0.70 5.09 4.23
C PHE A 102 -0.13 4.23 5.34
N GLU A 103 1.14 4.50 5.66
CA GLU A 103 1.84 3.93 6.82
C GLU A 103 2.65 5.03 7.51
N TRP A 104 2.68 4.98 8.83
CA TRP A 104 3.63 5.70 9.66
C TRP A 104 4.72 4.72 10.07
N ARG A 105 5.96 5.03 9.73
CA ARG A 105 7.11 4.17 9.96
C ARG A 105 8.13 4.85 10.87
N HIS A 106 8.81 4.07 11.70
CA HIS A 106 9.91 4.57 12.54
C HIS A 106 11.13 3.67 12.41
N GLN A 107 12.29 4.26 12.13
CA GLN A 107 13.52 3.51 11.81
C GLN A 107 14.02 2.62 12.95
N SER A 108 13.75 2.99 14.21
CA SER A 108 14.19 2.22 15.38
C SER A 108 13.55 0.84 15.51
N LEU A 109 12.48 0.55 14.79
CA LEU A 109 11.77 -0.73 14.83
C LEU A 109 12.31 -1.79 13.84
N GLY A 110 13.43 -1.50 13.18
CA GLY A 110 14.06 -2.46 12.25
C GLY A 110 13.23 -2.73 11.00
N SER A 111 13.13 -3.99 10.56
CA SER A 111 12.51 -4.37 9.29
C SER A 111 10.98 -4.28 9.28
N GLN A 112 10.33 -4.36 10.44
CA GLN A 112 8.88 -4.21 10.60
C GLN A 112 8.57 -2.88 11.28
N ASN A 113 8.88 -1.79 10.60
CA ASN A 113 8.93 -0.45 11.15
C ASN A 113 7.60 0.33 11.11
N ALA A 114 6.52 -0.24 10.61
CA ALA A 114 5.21 0.40 10.61
C ALA A 114 4.60 0.43 12.02
N ILE A 115 4.29 1.62 12.54
CA ILE A 115 3.62 1.86 13.83
C ILE A 115 2.12 2.03 13.65
N CYS A 116 1.71 2.66 12.56
CA CYS A 116 0.33 2.91 12.22
C CYS A 116 0.15 2.69 10.72
N ALA A 117 -0.99 2.14 10.35
CA ALA A 117 -1.31 1.96 8.95
C ALA A 117 -2.81 2.02 8.72
N GLY A 118 -3.21 2.56 7.59
CA GLY A 118 -4.61 2.74 7.26
C GLY A 118 -4.82 3.07 5.80
N GLY A 119 -6.04 3.52 5.51
CA GLY A 119 -6.43 3.93 4.16
C GLY A 119 -7.92 4.12 4.00
N ARG A 120 -8.34 4.34 2.77
CA ARG A 120 -9.73 4.53 2.39
C ARG A 120 -10.33 3.20 1.90
N TYR A 121 -11.55 2.91 2.33
CA TYR A 121 -12.25 1.66 2.05
C TYR A 121 -13.76 1.86 1.89
N ASP A 122 -14.15 2.62 0.89
CA ASP A 122 -15.55 3.05 0.66
C ASP A 122 -16.53 1.89 0.46
N GLU A 123 -16.07 0.73 -0.04
CA GLU A 123 -16.93 -0.41 -0.33
C GLU A 123 -17.13 -1.35 0.87
N LEU A 124 -16.35 -1.19 1.95
CA LEU A 124 -16.38 -2.13 3.08
C LEU A 124 -17.74 -2.14 3.78
N VAL A 125 -18.30 -0.97 4.07
CA VAL A 125 -19.58 -0.86 4.80
C VAL A 125 -20.70 -1.54 4.01
N ASN A 126 -20.77 -1.30 2.69
CA ASN A 126 -21.74 -1.95 1.81
C ASN A 126 -21.54 -3.46 1.73
N SER A 127 -20.28 -3.94 1.67
CA SER A 127 -19.96 -5.38 1.56
C SER A 127 -20.40 -6.19 2.78
N ILE A 128 -20.53 -5.55 3.94
CA ILE A 128 -21.03 -6.18 5.19
C ILE A 128 -22.51 -5.90 5.46
N GLY A 129 -23.24 -5.35 4.48
CA GLY A 129 -24.68 -5.15 4.55
C GLY A 129 -25.13 -3.77 5.05
N GLY A 130 -24.21 -2.80 5.16
CA GLY A 130 -24.52 -1.40 5.46
C GLY A 130 -24.79 -0.56 4.20
N ASP A 131 -24.97 0.73 4.40
CA ASP A 131 -25.17 1.70 3.33
C ASP A 131 -23.89 1.96 2.52
N ASP A 132 -24.05 2.50 1.31
CA ASP A 132 -22.94 2.92 0.45
C ASP A 132 -22.38 4.26 0.94
N VAL A 133 -21.47 4.22 1.89
CA VAL A 133 -20.86 5.40 2.52
C VAL A 133 -19.34 5.34 2.43
N PRO A 134 -18.66 6.47 2.10
CA PRO A 134 -17.21 6.53 2.12
C PRO A 134 -16.66 6.30 3.54
N ALA A 135 -15.59 5.53 3.64
CA ALA A 135 -14.96 5.23 4.91
C ALA A 135 -13.44 5.32 4.83
N VAL A 136 -12.84 5.79 5.92
CA VAL A 136 -11.39 5.84 6.13
C VAL A 136 -11.10 5.45 7.57
N GLY A 137 -9.99 4.76 7.78
CA GLY A 137 -9.57 4.39 9.12
C GLY A 137 -8.14 3.89 9.16
N PHE A 138 -7.68 3.64 10.37
CA PHE A 138 -6.33 3.16 10.63
C PHE A 138 -6.29 2.30 11.88
N ALA A 139 -5.20 1.55 12.02
CA ALA A 139 -4.84 0.85 13.24
C ALA A 139 -3.42 1.21 13.65
N MET A 140 -3.16 1.27 14.97
CA MET A 140 -1.85 1.52 15.56
C MET A 140 -1.43 0.37 16.45
N GLY A 141 -0.12 0.05 16.44
CA GLY A 141 0.47 -0.88 17.39
C GLY A 141 0.83 -0.15 18.68
N GLU A 142 0.07 -0.35 19.76
CA GLU A 142 0.33 0.28 21.05
C GLU A 142 1.71 -0.09 21.60
N GLU A 143 2.08 -1.37 21.55
CA GLU A 143 3.38 -1.86 22.00
C GLU A 143 4.53 -1.23 21.23
N ARG A 144 4.36 -0.99 19.93
CA ARG A 144 5.38 -0.35 19.09
C ARG A 144 5.57 1.12 19.44
N ILE A 145 4.49 1.82 19.78
CA ILE A 145 4.56 3.21 20.26
C ILE A 145 5.32 3.25 21.58
N ILE A 146 4.98 2.36 22.52
CA ILE A 146 5.66 2.26 23.82
C ILE A 146 7.17 1.94 23.63
N GLU A 147 7.50 1.06 22.71
CA GLU A 147 8.90 0.72 22.38
C GLU A 147 9.67 1.95 21.88
N ILE A 148 9.10 2.71 20.96
CA ILE A 148 9.71 3.95 20.45
C ILE A 148 9.89 4.97 21.57
N LEU A 149 8.88 5.18 22.39
CA LEU A 149 8.95 6.12 23.51
C LEU A 149 10.06 5.74 24.52
N LYS A 150 10.28 4.44 24.76
CA LYS A 150 11.39 3.95 25.58
C LYS A 150 12.75 4.20 24.92
N LEU A 151 12.87 3.92 23.62
CA LEU A 151 14.11 4.12 22.87
C LEU A 151 14.51 5.59 22.72
N THR A 152 13.56 6.50 22.79
CA THR A 152 13.78 7.96 22.64
C THR A 152 13.83 8.70 23.98
N ASP A 153 13.86 7.99 25.11
CA ASP A 153 13.80 8.57 26.48
C ASP A 153 12.59 9.50 26.72
N ASN A 154 11.55 9.38 25.91
CA ASN A 154 10.33 10.18 26.05
C ASN A 154 9.27 9.55 26.96
N LEU A 155 9.51 8.31 27.43
CA LEU A 155 8.68 7.64 28.42
C LEU A 155 9.27 7.82 29.82
N LYS A 156 8.72 8.78 30.56
CA LYS A 156 8.99 8.88 32.01
C LYS A 156 7.94 8.04 32.72
N ILE A 157 8.34 6.91 33.24
CA ILE A 157 7.53 6.05 34.14
C ILE A 157 7.84 6.46 35.57
#